data_922ee35b7a398fbcdde0cfaa47adc11c
#
_entry.id   922ee35b7a398fbcdde0cfaa47adc11c
#
_cell.length_a   1.000
_cell.length_b   1.000
_cell.length_c   1.000
_cell.angle_alpha   90.00
_cell.angle_beta   90.00
_cell.angle_gamma   90.00
#
_symmetry.space_group_name_H-M   'P 1'
#
loop_
_entity.id
_entity.type
_entity.pdbx_description
1 polymer ?
#
loop_
_entity_poly.entity_id
_entity_poly.type
_entity_poly.pdbx_seq_one_letter_code
_entity_poly.pdbx_strand_id
1 'polypeptide(L)'
;MNREIRVLMCGSDIGAFKGGMVTVVRNYLECGGFHRSRLIFVPTHISGSKVRRIVCYAKAYIKEIVLLLGRRIDIAHLHMSERGSFYRKAWLLKLLHIFHVPVILHQHGAEFEDFYRKLPPRGRRYVRKVLVSAECNLVLSKLLKEKM
;
A
#
# COMPACT_ATOMS: atom_id res chain seq x y z
N MET A 1 -11.10 -28.77 -2.05
CA MET A 1 -9.87 -28.11 -2.57
C MET A 1 -9.82 -26.70 -1.99
N ASN A 2 -8.84 -26.38 -1.12
CA ASN A 2 -8.68 -25.02 -0.60
C ASN A 2 -8.11 -24.13 -1.72
N ARG A 3 -8.88 -23.15 -2.14
CA ARG A 3 -8.47 -22.15 -3.15
C ARG A 3 -7.28 -21.33 -2.61
N GLU A 4 -6.28 -21.11 -3.45
CA GLU A 4 -5.16 -20.22 -3.17
C GLU A 4 -5.64 -18.76 -3.04
N ILE A 5 -5.24 -18.08 -1.96
CA ILE A 5 -5.58 -16.66 -1.72
C ILE A 5 -4.64 -15.78 -2.55
N ARG A 6 -5.19 -14.85 -3.33
CA ARG A 6 -4.43 -13.93 -4.17
C ARG A 6 -4.29 -12.58 -3.49
N VAL A 7 -3.07 -12.27 -3.09
CA VAL A 7 -2.72 -11.05 -2.36
C VAL A 7 -2.09 -10.05 -3.31
N LEU A 8 -2.76 -8.91 -3.56
CA LEU A 8 -2.15 -7.76 -4.24
C LEU A 8 -1.25 -7.03 -3.23
N MET A 9 0.04 -6.95 -3.51
CA MET A 9 0.98 -6.18 -2.70
C MET A 9 1.48 -4.95 -3.47
N CYS A 10 1.27 -3.75 -2.92
CA CYS A 10 1.68 -2.48 -3.53
C CYS A 10 2.70 -1.76 -2.68
N GLY A 11 3.88 -1.51 -3.24
CA GLY A 11 5.00 -0.84 -2.56
C GLY A 11 5.82 0.04 -3.50
N SER A 12 7.00 0.47 -3.02
CA SER A 12 8.04 1.02 -3.90
C SER A 12 8.76 -0.10 -4.63
N ASP A 13 9.33 0.22 -5.79
CA ASP A 13 10.11 -0.74 -6.57
C ASP A 13 11.30 -1.26 -5.75
N ILE A 14 11.38 -2.58 -5.63
CA ILE A 14 12.39 -3.27 -4.82
C ILE A 14 13.79 -3.27 -5.45
N GLY A 15 13.88 -3.05 -6.76
CA GLY A 15 15.16 -2.93 -7.48
C GLY A 15 15.74 -1.53 -7.46
N ALA A 16 14.91 -0.49 -7.34
CA ALA A 16 15.32 0.90 -7.46
C ALA A 16 15.56 1.62 -6.13
N PHE A 17 15.11 1.06 -5.01
CA PHE A 17 15.23 1.67 -3.69
C PHE A 17 15.91 0.76 -2.68
N LYS A 18 16.61 1.41 -1.73
CA LYS A 18 17.09 0.79 -0.48
C LYS A 18 16.34 1.44 0.68
N GLY A 19 16.01 0.67 1.72
CA GLY A 19 15.36 1.19 2.92
C GLY A 19 14.37 0.20 3.54
N GLY A 20 13.88 0.53 4.73
CA GLY A 20 13.07 -0.37 5.56
C GLY A 20 11.83 -0.91 4.86
N MET A 21 11.06 -0.08 4.16
CA MET A 21 9.87 -0.54 3.40
C MET A 21 10.24 -1.57 2.34
N VAL A 22 11.31 -1.32 1.57
CA VAL A 22 11.77 -2.23 0.51
C VAL A 22 12.25 -3.55 1.08
N THR A 23 12.98 -3.51 2.20
CA THR A 23 13.42 -4.72 2.91
C THR A 23 12.22 -5.55 3.36
N VAL A 24 11.21 -4.93 3.95
CA VAL A 24 9.99 -5.63 4.38
C VAL A 24 9.26 -6.25 3.19
N VAL A 25 9.07 -5.51 2.10
CA VAL A 25 8.43 -6.04 0.88
C VAL A 25 9.23 -7.22 0.30
N ARG A 26 10.55 -7.09 0.23
CA ARG A 26 11.43 -8.16 -0.24
C ARG A 26 11.30 -9.41 0.64
N ASN A 27 11.33 -9.25 1.95
CA ASN A 27 11.15 -10.36 2.88
C ASN A 27 9.81 -11.08 2.67
N TYR A 28 8.72 -10.34 2.43
CA TYR A 28 7.43 -10.96 2.09
C TYR A 28 7.48 -11.77 0.79
N LEU A 29 8.20 -11.29 -0.23
CA LEU A 29 8.30 -11.98 -1.51
C LEU A 29 9.22 -13.20 -1.46
N GLU A 30 10.25 -13.18 -0.59
CA GLU A 30 11.28 -14.20 -0.50
C GLU A 30 11.00 -15.26 0.59
N CYS A 31 10.16 -14.95 1.59
CA CYS A 31 10.04 -15.77 2.80
C CYS A 31 9.36 -17.12 2.62
N GLY A 32 8.92 -17.51 1.46
CA GLY A 32 8.33 -18.84 1.20
C GLY A 32 7.19 -19.30 2.12
N GLY A 33 6.85 -18.50 3.15
CA GLY A 33 5.87 -18.82 4.20
C GLY A 33 4.40 -18.74 3.76
N PHE A 34 4.15 -18.30 2.53
CA PHE A 34 2.80 -18.11 1.99
C PHE A 34 2.35 -19.31 1.13
N HIS A 35 2.52 -20.54 1.62
CA HIS A 35 2.19 -21.77 0.89
C HIS A 35 0.76 -21.87 0.35
N ARG A 36 -0.16 -21.04 0.89
CA ARG A 36 -1.56 -20.97 0.46
C ARG A 36 -1.93 -19.63 -0.17
N SER A 37 -0.94 -18.78 -0.48
CA SER A 37 -1.18 -17.44 -1.00
C SER A 37 -0.26 -17.12 -2.17
N ARG A 38 -0.83 -16.56 -3.21
CA ARG A 38 -0.08 -16.02 -4.36
C ARG A 38 0.09 -14.53 -4.19
N LEU A 39 1.32 -14.07 -4.04
CA LEU A 39 1.65 -12.65 -3.99
C LEU A 39 1.74 -12.07 -5.41
N ILE A 40 0.98 -11.00 -5.67
CA ILE A 40 1.03 -10.24 -6.92
C ILE A 40 1.62 -8.87 -6.57
N PHE A 41 2.91 -8.70 -6.76
CA PHE A 41 3.57 -7.43 -6.48
C PHE A 41 3.37 -6.42 -7.61
N VAL A 42 3.00 -5.19 -7.24
CA VAL A 42 2.84 -4.06 -8.15
C VAL A 42 3.57 -2.84 -7.60
N PRO A 43 4.68 -2.41 -8.24
CA PRO A 43 5.38 -1.20 -7.84
C PRO A 43 4.54 0.02 -8.18
N THR A 44 4.31 0.89 -7.20
CA THR A 44 3.55 2.14 -7.33
C THR A 44 4.42 3.38 -7.30
N HIS A 45 5.72 3.21 -7.16
CA HIS A 45 6.71 4.27 -7.15
C HIS A 45 8.08 3.73 -7.56
N ILE A 46 8.76 4.48 -8.44
CA ILE A 46 10.13 4.21 -8.89
C ILE A 46 11.01 5.45 -8.69
N SER A 47 12.33 5.27 -8.72
CA SER A 47 13.30 6.36 -8.79
C SER A 47 13.29 7.03 -10.17
N GLY A 48 13.75 8.28 -10.24
CA GLY A 48 13.92 9.02 -11.50
C GLY A 48 13.00 10.25 -11.61
N SER A 49 12.80 10.71 -12.84
CA SER A 49 12.07 11.93 -13.15
C SER A 49 10.59 11.89 -12.71
N LYS A 50 9.97 13.07 -12.57
CA LYS A 50 8.54 13.17 -12.24
C LYS A 50 7.68 12.40 -13.25
N VAL A 51 8.00 12.51 -14.55
CA VAL A 51 7.26 11.80 -15.60
C VAL A 51 7.34 10.29 -15.42
N ARG A 52 8.52 9.72 -15.20
CA ARG A 52 8.69 8.28 -14.96
C ARG A 52 7.86 7.81 -13.76
N ARG A 53 7.83 8.58 -12.68
CA ARG A 53 7.03 8.27 -11.48
C ARG A 53 5.53 8.29 -11.76
N ILE A 54 5.03 9.27 -12.54
CA ILE A 54 3.62 9.35 -12.94
C ILE A 54 3.27 8.15 -13.81
N VAL A 55 4.08 7.84 -14.82
CA VAL A 55 3.85 6.69 -15.72
C VAL A 55 3.85 5.39 -14.95
N CYS A 56 4.79 5.20 -14.01
CA CYS A 56 4.80 4.01 -13.15
C CYS A 56 3.50 3.88 -12.36
N TYR A 57 3.05 4.95 -11.73
CA TYR A 57 1.81 4.93 -10.96
C TYR A 57 0.57 4.69 -11.84
N ALA A 58 0.50 5.30 -13.02
CA ALA A 58 -0.59 5.07 -13.97
C ALA A 58 -0.65 3.60 -14.43
N LYS A 59 0.51 3.01 -14.76
CA LYS A 59 0.60 1.58 -15.08
C LYS A 59 0.15 0.68 -13.93
N ALA A 60 0.56 1.01 -12.70
CA ALA A 60 0.14 0.28 -11.50
C ALA A 60 -1.39 0.34 -11.33
N TYR A 61 -1.97 1.53 -11.49
CA TYR A 61 -3.41 1.76 -11.35
C TYR A 61 -4.21 0.99 -12.42
N ILE A 62 -3.76 1.02 -13.69
CA ILE A 62 -4.38 0.24 -14.77
C ILE A 62 -4.27 -1.26 -14.50
N LYS A 63 -3.08 -1.74 -14.07
CA LYS A 63 -2.89 -3.16 -13.73
C LYS A 63 -3.83 -3.59 -12.61
N GLU A 64 -4.02 -2.75 -11.59
CA GLU A 64 -4.97 -3.00 -10.50
C GLU A 64 -6.40 -3.11 -11.02
N ILE A 65 -6.85 -2.19 -11.88
CA ILE A 65 -8.18 -2.26 -12.52
C ILE A 65 -8.36 -3.59 -13.28
N VAL A 66 -7.39 -3.98 -14.10
CA VAL A 66 -7.45 -5.24 -14.86
C VAL A 66 -7.55 -6.45 -13.93
N LEU A 67 -6.77 -6.47 -12.85
CA LEU A 67 -6.81 -7.54 -11.86
C LEU A 67 -8.16 -7.60 -11.13
N LEU A 68 -8.75 -6.43 -10.80
CA LEU A 68 -10.05 -6.32 -10.13
C LEU A 68 -11.20 -6.77 -11.03
N LEU A 69 -11.23 -6.30 -12.29
CA LEU A 69 -12.23 -6.72 -13.27
C LEU A 69 -12.17 -8.23 -13.52
N GLY A 70 -10.95 -8.79 -13.55
CA GLY A 70 -10.74 -10.25 -13.66
C GLY A 70 -11.00 -11.01 -12.35
N ARG A 71 -11.44 -10.36 -11.28
CA ARG A 71 -11.62 -10.94 -9.93
C ARG A 71 -10.40 -11.75 -9.48
N ARG A 72 -9.18 -11.20 -9.71
CA ARG A 72 -7.90 -11.85 -9.43
C ARG A 72 -7.23 -11.39 -8.14
N ILE A 73 -7.94 -10.65 -7.30
CA ILE A 73 -7.48 -10.15 -6.01
C ILE A 73 -8.49 -10.57 -4.95
N ASP A 74 -8.02 -11.20 -3.89
CA ASP A 74 -8.84 -11.59 -2.75
C ASP A 74 -8.59 -10.67 -1.55
N ILE A 75 -7.36 -10.13 -1.41
CA ILE A 75 -6.97 -9.15 -0.39
C ILE A 75 -5.87 -8.25 -0.94
N ALA A 76 -5.80 -7.01 -0.50
CA ALA A 76 -4.73 -6.08 -0.85
C ALA A 76 -3.90 -5.68 0.37
N HIS A 77 -2.56 -5.64 0.19
CA HIS A 77 -1.58 -5.22 1.17
C HIS A 77 -0.83 -4.00 0.64
N LEU A 78 -1.20 -2.81 1.12
CA LEU A 78 -0.66 -1.54 0.63
C LEU A 78 0.42 -1.03 1.59
N HIS A 79 1.68 -1.04 1.15
CA HIS A 79 2.80 -0.43 1.87
C HIS A 79 2.81 1.07 1.65
N MET A 80 2.69 1.83 2.72
CA MET A 80 2.47 3.27 2.72
C MET A 80 3.50 3.98 3.60
N SER A 81 3.92 5.17 3.18
CA SER A 81 4.56 6.17 4.03
C SER A 81 3.80 7.49 3.93
N GLU A 82 4.35 8.57 4.46
CA GLU A 82 3.76 9.91 4.45
C GLU A 82 3.70 10.57 3.07
N ARG A 83 3.11 11.77 3.00
CA ARG A 83 3.07 12.69 1.83
C ARG A 83 2.52 12.00 0.57
N GLY A 84 3.25 12.08 -0.53
CA GLY A 84 2.82 11.54 -1.83
C GLY A 84 2.58 10.01 -1.83
N SER A 85 3.26 9.26 -0.96
CA SER A 85 3.00 7.82 -0.79
C SER A 85 1.60 7.57 -0.23
N PHE A 86 1.21 8.34 0.80
CA PHE A 86 -0.12 8.27 1.40
C PHE A 86 -1.21 8.52 0.35
N TYR A 87 -1.13 9.61 -0.42
CA TYR A 87 -2.18 9.96 -1.39
C TYR A 87 -2.31 8.90 -2.49
N ARG A 88 -1.20 8.37 -3.00
CA ARG A 88 -1.25 7.28 -3.99
C ARG A 88 -1.97 6.05 -3.45
N LYS A 89 -1.68 5.66 -2.20
CA LYS A 89 -2.33 4.49 -1.57
C LYS A 89 -3.79 4.75 -1.22
N ALA A 90 -4.14 5.98 -0.85
CA ALA A 90 -5.53 6.37 -0.61
C ALA A 90 -6.39 6.24 -1.89
N TRP A 91 -5.84 6.55 -3.06
CA TRP A 91 -6.54 6.34 -4.34
C TRP A 91 -6.71 4.86 -4.68
N LEU A 92 -5.65 4.05 -4.48
CA LEU A 92 -5.73 2.60 -4.69
C LEU A 92 -6.75 1.96 -3.72
N LEU A 93 -6.74 2.35 -2.46
CA LEU A 93 -7.69 1.89 -1.46
C LEU A 93 -9.14 2.20 -1.85
N LYS A 94 -9.42 3.41 -2.36
CA LYS A 94 -10.77 3.74 -2.87
C LYS A 94 -11.21 2.81 -4.00
N LEU A 95 -10.31 2.53 -4.93
CA LEU A 95 -10.59 1.61 -6.03
C LEU A 95 -10.88 0.20 -5.51
N LEU A 96 -10.06 -0.31 -4.59
CA LEU A 96 -10.24 -1.63 -3.97
C LEU A 96 -11.59 -1.74 -3.24
N HIS A 97 -12.01 -0.68 -2.54
CA HIS A 97 -13.31 -0.65 -1.86
C HIS A 97 -14.50 -0.70 -2.82
N ILE A 98 -14.41 -0.06 -4.00
CA ILE A 98 -15.46 -0.15 -5.03
C ILE A 98 -15.69 -1.62 -5.43
N PHE A 99 -14.63 -2.43 -5.42
CA PHE A 99 -14.68 -3.85 -5.73
C PHE A 99 -14.84 -4.76 -4.51
N HIS A 100 -15.07 -4.20 -3.32
CA HIS A 100 -15.23 -4.92 -2.05
C HIS A 100 -14.03 -5.81 -1.70
N VAL A 101 -12.82 -5.39 -2.08
CA VAL A 101 -11.58 -6.09 -1.72
C VAL A 101 -11.06 -5.56 -0.39
N PRO A 102 -10.88 -6.41 0.64
CA PRO A 102 -10.33 -6.02 1.93
C PRO A 102 -8.90 -5.53 1.81
N VAL A 103 -8.56 -4.48 2.58
CA VAL A 103 -7.28 -3.78 2.48
C VAL A 103 -6.54 -3.78 3.82
N ILE A 104 -5.29 -4.22 3.78
CA ILE A 104 -4.32 -4.03 4.85
C ILE A 104 -3.45 -2.82 4.48
N LEU A 105 -3.44 -1.78 5.31
CA LEU A 105 -2.50 -0.68 5.21
C LEU A 105 -1.29 -0.95 6.09
N HIS A 106 -0.10 -1.01 5.50
CA HIS A 106 1.15 -1.20 6.23
C HIS A 106 1.96 0.10 6.22
N GLN A 107 2.00 0.76 7.35
CA GLN A 107 2.63 2.07 7.49
C GLN A 107 4.10 1.94 7.84
N HIS A 108 4.96 2.58 7.02
CA HIS A 108 6.41 2.59 7.16
C HIS A 108 7.00 3.97 7.46
N GLY A 109 6.17 5.01 7.49
CA GLY A 109 6.64 6.40 7.61
C GLY A 109 6.99 6.76 9.05
N ALA A 110 8.27 6.94 9.36
CA ALA A 110 8.73 7.47 10.64
C ALA A 110 8.26 8.93 10.85
N GLU A 111 8.10 9.69 9.76
CA GLU A 111 7.65 11.11 9.77
C GLU A 111 6.13 11.25 9.60
N PHE A 112 5.36 10.18 9.71
CA PHE A 112 3.91 10.25 9.45
C PHE A 112 3.18 11.16 10.45
N GLU A 113 3.60 11.15 11.71
CA GLU A 113 3.04 12.03 12.75
C GLU A 113 3.26 13.51 12.40
N ASP A 114 4.49 13.87 12.00
CA ASP A 114 4.82 15.24 11.61
C ASP A 114 4.06 15.66 10.34
N PHE A 115 3.95 14.75 9.37
CA PHE A 115 3.11 14.97 8.21
C PHE A 115 1.66 15.25 8.61
N TYR A 116 1.07 14.43 9.48
CA TYR A 116 -0.30 14.56 9.95
C TYR A 116 -0.52 15.87 10.71
N ARG A 117 0.38 16.24 11.62
CA ARG A 117 0.29 17.48 12.41
C ARG A 117 0.34 18.73 11.55
N LYS A 118 1.13 18.74 10.47
CA LYS A 118 1.26 19.86 9.52
C LYS A 118 0.05 20.03 8.60
N LEU A 119 -0.86 19.06 8.55
CA LEU A 119 -2.06 19.17 7.71
C LEU A 119 -3.11 20.10 8.33
N PRO A 120 -3.85 20.85 7.47
CA PRO A 120 -5.02 21.59 7.91
C PRO A 120 -6.12 20.64 8.43
N PRO A 121 -7.13 21.12 9.18
CA PRO A 121 -8.18 20.27 9.77
C PRO A 121 -8.88 19.36 8.76
N ARG A 122 -9.16 19.85 7.55
CA ARG A 122 -9.74 19.05 6.46
C ARG A 122 -8.81 17.92 6.01
N GLY A 123 -7.50 18.20 5.90
CA GLY A 123 -6.49 17.20 5.55
C GLY A 123 -6.37 16.10 6.62
N ARG A 124 -6.35 16.48 7.90
CA ARG A 124 -6.33 15.52 9.02
C ARG A 124 -7.58 14.65 9.04
N ARG A 125 -8.76 15.22 8.78
CA ARG A 125 -10.00 14.45 8.65
C ARG A 125 -9.94 13.44 7.50
N TYR A 126 -9.37 13.84 6.35
CA TYR A 126 -9.18 12.95 5.22
C TYR A 126 -8.24 11.79 5.54
N VAL A 127 -7.09 12.08 6.18
CA VAL A 127 -6.15 11.03 6.61
C VAL A 127 -6.82 10.04 7.54
N ARG A 128 -7.53 10.50 8.58
CA ARG A 128 -8.29 9.62 9.48
C ARG A 128 -9.29 8.75 8.74
N LYS A 129 -10.07 9.36 7.82
CA LYS A 129 -11.05 8.61 7.02
C LYS A 129 -10.40 7.47 6.23
N VAL A 130 -9.23 7.72 5.63
CA VAL A 130 -8.50 6.71 4.88
C VAL A 130 -7.99 5.59 5.80
N LEU A 131 -7.40 5.93 6.94
CA LEU A 131 -6.88 4.93 7.88
C LEU A 131 -7.98 4.05 8.45
N VAL A 132 -9.09 4.65 8.90
CA VAL A 132 -10.23 3.92 9.47
C VAL A 132 -10.96 3.08 8.44
N SER A 133 -10.86 3.42 7.16
CA SER A 133 -11.52 2.64 6.10
C SER A 133 -10.81 1.34 5.74
N ALA A 134 -9.56 1.13 6.15
CA ALA A 134 -8.87 -0.14 5.95
C ALA A 134 -9.30 -1.17 7.00
N GLU A 135 -9.39 -2.43 6.61
CA GLU A 135 -9.73 -3.52 7.53
C GLU A 135 -8.65 -3.77 8.58
N CYS A 136 -7.39 -3.47 8.24
CA CYS A 136 -6.27 -3.61 9.15
C CYS A 136 -5.22 -2.53 8.90
N ASN A 137 -4.69 -1.94 9.98
CA ASN A 137 -3.54 -1.05 9.93
C ASN A 137 -2.36 -1.71 10.65
N LEU A 138 -1.30 -2.02 9.90
CA LEU A 138 -0.04 -2.48 10.44
C LEU A 138 0.91 -1.30 10.63
N VAL A 139 1.50 -1.20 11.80
CA VAL A 139 2.47 -0.15 12.16
C VAL A 139 3.75 -0.78 12.68
N LEU A 140 4.90 -0.13 12.42
CA LEU A 140 6.22 -0.69 12.74
C LEU A 140 6.57 -0.69 14.23
N SER A 141 5.82 0.04 15.07
CA SER A 141 6.12 0.11 16.51
C SER A 141 4.86 0.36 17.35
N LYS A 142 4.92 -0.06 18.63
CA LYS A 142 3.87 0.25 19.63
C LYS A 142 3.67 1.75 19.79
N LEU A 143 4.75 2.54 19.76
CA LEU A 143 4.72 3.99 19.87
C LEU A 143 3.90 4.65 18.74
N LEU A 144 3.99 4.14 17.51
CA LEU A 144 3.17 4.60 16.39
C LEU A 144 1.71 4.20 16.55
N LYS A 145 1.43 3.04 17.16
CA LYS A 145 0.07 2.57 17.43
C LYS A 145 -0.67 3.47 18.42
N GLU A 146 0.02 3.92 19.46
CA GLU A 146 -0.57 4.78 20.53
C GLU A 146 -0.84 6.22 20.05
N LYS A 147 -0.17 6.66 18.98
CA LYS A 147 -0.25 8.02 18.43
C LYS A 147 -1.24 8.15 17.27
N MET A 148 -1.84 7.07 16.80
CA MET A 148 -2.81 7.03 15.70
C MET A 148 -4.24 6.90 16.19
#